data_c4a0e1118b33366ee1fd04f4c2e2751d
#
_entry.id   c4a0e1118b33366ee1fd04f4c2e2751d
#
_cell.length_a   1.000
_cell.length_b   1.000
_cell.length_c   1.000
_cell.angle_alpha   90.00
_cell.angle_beta   90.00
_cell.angle_gamma   90.00
#
_symmetry.space_group_name_H-M   'P 1'
#
loop_
_entity.id
_entity.type
_entity.pdbx_description
1 polymer ?
#
loop_
_entity_poly.entity_id
_entity_poly.type
_entity_poly.pdbx_seq_one_letter_code
_entity_poly.pdbx_strand_id
1 'polypeptide(L)'
;MTLKELEQQLLALSPDEKLQAIQLLAQSLGNNWQGIEKTPRVCGGEARIAKTRIPVWVLVEARRLGYSDADLLKSYPTITATNLANASVYAEAHLNEIELAIERNQVA
;
A
#
# COMPACT_ATOMS: atom_id res chain seq x y z
N MET A 1 -4.88 -12.18 -24.89
CA MET A 1 -3.58 -12.66 -24.41
C MET A 1 -3.69 -12.97 -22.93
N THR A 2 -3.32 -14.18 -22.53
CA THR A 2 -3.35 -14.58 -21.12
C THR A 2 -2.01 -14.30 -20.45
N LEU A 3 -2.00 -14.27 -19.12
CA LEU A 3 -0.75 -14.12 -18.36
C LEU A 3 0.23 -15.25 -18.70
N LYS A 4 -0.30 -16.46 -18.91
CA LYS A 4 0.53 -17.62 -19.24
C LYS A 4 1.26 -17.46 -20.57
N GLU A 5 0.60 -16.84 -21.55
CA GLU A 5 1.21 -16.55 -22.85
C GLU A 5 2.28 -15.45 -22.73
N LEU A 6 2.00 -14.42 -21.90
CA LEU A 6 2.96 -13.35 -21.63
C LEU A 6 4.16 -13.83 -20.85
N GLU A 7 4.00 -14.84 -20.01
CA GLU A 7 5.06 -15.35 -19.14
C GLU A 7 6.31 -15.70 -19.91
N GLN A 8 6.16 -16.41 -21.03
CA GLN A 8 7.32 -16.80 -21.85
C GLN A 8 8.03 -15.58 -22.45
N GLN A 9 7.24 -14.59 -22.89
CA GLN A 9 7.80 -13.36 -23.43
C GLN A 9 8.56 -12.57 -22.37
N LEU A 10 8.01 -12.49 -21.16
CA LEU A 10 8.64 -11.78 -20.05
C LEU A 10 9.96 -12.45 -19.65
N LEU A 11 9.97 -13.78 -19.60
CA LEU A 11 11.18 -14.53 -19.23
C LEU A 11 12.27 -14.46 -20.30
N ALA A 12 11.89 -14.17 -21.55
CA ALA A 12 12.84 -14.01 -22.64
C ALA A 12 13.52 -12.64 -22.69
N LEU A 13 13.10 -11.70 -21.87
CA LEU A 13 13.71 -10.37 -21.79
C LEU A 13 15.13 -10.45 -21.22
N SER A 14 15.97 -9.49 -21.62
CA SER A 14 17.29 -9.35 -21.00
C SER A 14 17.15 -8.97 -19.53
N PRO A 15 18.20 -9.16 -18.70
CA PRO A 15 18.14 -8.74 -17.29
C PRO A 15 17.79 -7.26 -17.14
N ASP A 16 18.34 -6.38 -17.98
CA ASP A 16 18.04 -4.95 -17.92
C ASP A 16 16.59 -4.68 -18.28
N GLU A 17 16.08 -5.34 -19.30
CA GLU A 17 14.68 -5.21 -19.69
C GLU A 17 13.73 -5.74 -18.62
N LYS A 18 14.11 -6.82 -17.94
CA LYS A 18 13.32 -7.35 -16.82
C LYS A 18 13.20 -6.33 -15.69
N LEU A 19 14.30 -5.65 -15.36
CA LEU A 19 14.28 -4.59 -14.36
C LEU A 19 13.37 -3.44 -14.77
N GLN A 20 13.45 -3.02 -16.02
CA GLN A 20 12.58 -1.97 -16.54
C GLN A 20 11.10 -2.38 -16.47
N ALA A 21 10.81 -3.62 -16.84
CA ALA A 21 9.44 -4.14 -16.77
C ALA A 21 8.90 -4.14 -15.35
N ILE A 22 9.72 -4.56 -14.38
CA ILE A 22 9.34 -4.54 -12.97
C ILE A 22 9.03 -3.11 -12.53
N GLN A 23 9.86 -2.14 -12.89
CA GLN A 23 9.63 -0.73 -12.54
C GLN A 23 8.36 -0.19 -13.15
N LEU A 24 8.11 -0.47 -14.43
CA LEU A 24 6.89 -0.04 -15.11
C LEU A 24 5.65 -0.62 -14.47
N LEU A 25 5.68 -1.92 -14.18
CA LEU A 25 4.54 -2.58 -13.55
C LEU A 25 4.30 -2.08 -12.14
N ALA A 26 5.38 -1.86 -11.38
CA ALA A 26 5.27 -1.32 -10.03
C ALA A 26 4.66 0.09 -10.03
N GLN A 27 5.08 0.95 -10.95
CA GLN A 27 4.53 2.30 -11.09
C GLN A 27 3.05 2.24 -11.46
N SER A 28 2.69 1.34 -12.37
CA SER A 28 1.31 1.14 -12.79
C SER A 28 0.42 0.72 -11.62
N LEU A 29 0.90 -0.20 -10.79
CA LEU A 29 0.18 -0.68 -9.62
C LEU A 29 0.14 0.37 -8.51
N GLY A 30 1.17 1.20 -8.40
CA GLY A 30 1.29 2.19 -7.33
C GLY A 30 0.10 3.13 -7.22
N ASN A 31 -0.63 3.34 -8.33
CA ASN A 31 -1.80 4.21 -8.36
C ASN A 31 -3.11 3.43 -8.31
N ASN A 32 -3.06 2.09 -8.30
CA ASN A 32 -4.24 1.23 -8.42
C ASN A 32 -4.28 0.10 -7.39
N TRP A 33 -3.73 0.34 -6.20
CA TRP A 33 -3.81 -0.64 -5.12
C TRP A 33 -5.23 -0.73 -4.60
N GLN A 34 -5.75 -1.95 -4.56
CA GLN A 34 -7.13 -2.20 -4.15
C GLN A 34 -7.38 -1.65 -2.74
N GLY A 35 -8.42 -0.83 -2.63
CA GLY A 35 -8.83 -0.28 -1.34
C GLY A 35 -7.93 0.81 -0.77
N ILE A 36 -6.92 1.25 -1.53
CA ILE A 36 -5.98 2.29 -1.10
C ILE A 36 -6.04 3.46 -2.06
N GLU A 37 -6.11 4.67 -1.54
CA GLU A 37 -6.16 5.90 -2.34
C GLU A 37 -5.06 6.86 -1.90
N LYS A 38 -4.55 7.61 -2.87
CA LYS A 38 -3.67 8.76 -2.65
C LYS A 38 -4.27 9.95 -3.37
N THR A 39 -4.65 10.96 -2.62
CA THR A 39 -5.22 12.18 -3.21
C THR A 39 -4.45 13.36 -2.68
N PRO A 40 -3.89 14.22 -3.56
CA PRO A 40 -3.26 15.45 -3.09
C PRO A 40 -4.22 16.24 -2.21
N ARG A 41 -3.74 16.84 -1.14
CA ARG A 41 -4.53 17.63 -0.18
C ARG A 41 -5.44 16.81 0.75
N VAL A 42 -5.46 15.48 0.62
CA VAL A 42 -6.16 14.63 1.58
C VAL A 42 -5.10 13.84 2.33
N CYS A 43 -5.04 13.97 3.65
CA CYS A 43 -4.01 13.36 4.49
C CYS A 43 -2.59 13.66 3.99
N GLY A 44 -2.36 14.87 3.47
CA GLY A 44 -1.05 15.26 2.95
C GLY A 44 -0.59 14.49 1.72
N GLY A 45 -1.51 13.85 1.00
CA GLY A 45 -1.17 13.01 -0.15
C GLY A 45 -0.72 11.62 0.21
N GLU A 46 -0.74 11.27 1.49
CA GLU A 46 -0.31 9.94 1.95
C GLU A 46 -1.34 8.87 1.60
N ALA A 47 -0.88 7.62 1.46
CA ALA A 47 -1.76 6.49 1.22
C ALA A 47 -2.75 6.32 2.36
N ARG A 48 -4.02 6.13 2.04
CA ARG A 48 -5.08 5.97 3.03
C ARG A 48 -6.07 4.90 2.59
N ILE A 49 -6.87 4.43 3.53
CA ILE A 49 -7.98 3.54 3.22
C ILE A 49 -8.97 4.29 2.34
N ALA A 50 -9.41 3.67 1.24
CA ALA A 50 -10.34 4.27 0.28
C ALA A 50 -11.61 4.79 0.99
N LYS A 51 -12.05 5.96 0.57
CA LYS A 51 -13.24 6.62 1.10
C LYS A 51 -13.16 6.99 2.59
N THR A 52 -11.95 7.04 3.14
CA THR A 52 -11.74 7.46 4.52
C THR A 52 -10.59 8.45 4.57
N ARG A 53 -10.36 9.03 5.76
CA ARG A 53 -9.18 9.84 6.04
C ARG A 53 -8.22 9.11 6.98
N ILE A 54 -8.23 7.78 6.94
CA ILE A 54 -7.39 6.94 7.80
C ILE A 54 -6.15 6.55 6.99
N PRO A 55 -4.98 7.15 7.28
CA PRO A 55 -3.74 6.79 6.57
C PRO A 55 -3.30 5.37 6.90
N VAL A 56 -2.69 4.71 5.94
CA VAL A 56 -2.14 3.36 6.14
C VAL A 56 -1.10 3.34 7.25
N TRP A 57 -0.25 4.37 7.34
CA TRP A 57 0.80 4.43 8.35
C TRP A 57 0.25 4.41 9.78
N VAL A 58 -0.93 4.99 10.01
CA VAL A 58 -1.58 4.99 11.33
C VAL A 58 -1.87 3.56 11.77
N LEU A 59 -2.38 2.74 10.86
CA LEU A 59 -2.69 1.34 11.15
C LEU A 59 -1.44 0.52 11.40
N VAL A 60 -0.38 0.77 10.63
CA VAL A 60 0.91 0.09 10.81
C VAL A 60 1.50 0.43 12.18
N GLU A 61 1.51 1.71 12.54
CA GLU A 61 2.04 2.14 13.82
C GLU A 61 1.25 1.55 14.99
N ALA A 62 -0.08 1.54 14.88
CA ALA A 62 -0.92 0.95 15.91
C ALA A 62 -0.60 -0.52 16.14
N ARG A 63 -0.38 -1.29 15.07
CA ARG A 63 0.01 -2.70 15.20
C ARG A 63 1.37 -2.86 15.88
N ARG A 64 2.32 -1.98 15.60
CA ARG A 64 3.63 -1.98 16.25
C ARG A 64 3.52 -1.69 17.73
N LEU A 65 2.50 -0.93 18.12
CA LEU A 65 2.22 -0.63 19.52
C LEU A 65 1.45 -1.73 20.23
N GLY A 66 1.08 -2.80 19.52
CA GLY A 66 0.43 -3.95 20.11
C GLY A 66 -1.07 -4.05 19.90
N TYR A 67 -1.67 -3.15 19.13
CA TYR A 67 -3.10 -3.21 18.85
C TYR A 67 -3.39 -4.35 17.87
N SER A 68 -4.42 -5.15 18.18
CA SER A 68 -4.88 -6.23 17.32
C SER A 68 -5.81 -5.69 16.23
N ASP A 69 -6.10 -6.54 15.23
CA ASP A 69 -7.08 -6.19 14.21
C ASP A 69 -8.46 -5.91 14.83
N ALA A 70 -8.84 -6.69 15.84
CA ALA A 70 -10.10 -6.47 16.55
C ALA A 70 -10.13 -5.09 17.21
N ASP A 71 -9.01 -4.67 17.81
CA ASP A 71 -8.89 -3.34 18.41
C ASP A 71 -9.05 -2.24 17.37
N LEU A 72 -8.43 -2.42 16.20
CA LEU A 72 -8.50 -1.44 15.12
C LEU A 72 -9.90 -1.32 14.55
N LEU A 73 -10.59 -2.44 14.37
CA LEU A 73 -11.98 -2.43 13.89
C LEU A 73 -12.91 -1.74 14.88
N LYS A 74 -12.61 -1.86 16.16
CA LYS A 74 -13.37 -1.21 17.20
C LYS A 74 -13.11 0.30 17.24
N SER A 75 -11.84 0.69 17.05
CA SER A 75 -11.44 2.11 17.06
C SER A 75 -11.88 2.85 15.80
N TYR A 76 -11.95 2.15 14.69
CA TYR A 76 -12.32 2.74 13.39
C TYR A 76 -13.54 2.01 12.82
N PRO A 77 -14.75 2.33 13.29
CA PRO A 77 -15.95 1.57 12.89
C PRO A 77 -16.28 1.63 11.40
N THR A 78 -15.69 2.58 10.67
CA THR A 78 -15.95 2.74 9.23
C THR A 78 -15.13 1.80 8.36
N ILE A 79 -14.14 1.11 8.91
CA ILE A 79 -13.30 0.18 8.13
C ILE A 79 -13.70 -1.26 8.41
N THR A 80 -13.34 -2.13 7.48
CA THR A 80 -13.65 -3.56 7.53
C THR A 80 -12.36 -4.38 7.66
N ALA A 81 -12.50 -5.68 7.93
CA ALA A 81 -11.36 -6.59 7.94
C ALA A 81 -10.66 -6.60 6.57
N THR A 82 -11.42 -6.50 5.48
CA THR A 82 -10.85 -6.41 4.13
C THR A 82 -10.00 -5.15 3.97
N ASN A 83 -10.44 -4.02 4.53
CA ASN A 83 -9.65 -2.79 4.50
C ASN A 83 -8.31 -2.97 5.21
N LEU A 84 -8.30 -3.64 6.37
CA LEU A 84 -7.07 -3.91 7.10
C LEU A 84 -6.13 -4.82 6.31
N ALA A 85 -6.67 -5.85 5.66
CA ALA A 85 -5.88 -6.74 4.82
C ALA A 85 -5.25 -5.99 3.65
N ASN A 86 -6.02 -5.14 2.97
CA ASN A 86 -5.51 -4.33 1.87
C ASN A 86 -4.42 -3.37 2.33
N ALA A 87 -4.61 -2.74 3.48
CA ALA A 87 -3.60 -1.84 4.05
C ALA A 87 -2.31 -2.58 4.39
N SER A 88 -2.40 -3.79 4.92
CA SER A 88 -1.23 -4.60 5.24
C SER A 88 -0.44 -4.98 4.00
N VAL A 89 -1.13 -5.38 2.94
CA VAL A 89 -0.49 -5.73 1.67
C VAL A 89 0.22 -4.50 1.08
N TYR A 90 -0.45 -3.37 1.09
CA TYR A 90 0.14 -2.12 0.62
C TYR A 90 1.39 -1.76 1.42
N ALA A 91 1.31 -1.83 2.75
CA ALA A 91 2.41 -1.47 3.63
C ALA A 91 3.64 -2.35 3.40
N GLU A 92 3.44 -3.66 3.21
CA GLU A 92 4.55 -4.57 2.93
C GLU A 92 5.24 -4.26 1.60
N ALA A 93 4.46 -3.85 0.60
CA ALA A 93 5.00 -3.52 -0.72
C ALA A 93 5.64 -2.13 -0.77
N HIS A 94 5.29 -1.25 0.17
CA HIS A 94 5.74 0.15 0.19
C HIS A 94 6.36 0.51 1.53
N LEU A 95 7.21 -0.36 2.07
CA LEU A 95 7.75 -0.22 3.41
C LEU A 95 8.47 1.11 3.63
N ASN A 96 9.29 1.54 2.66
CA ASN A 96 10.01 2.80 2.77
C ASN A 96 9.07 4.00 2.83
N GLU A 97 8.02 4.00 2.02
CA GLU A 97 7.02 5.05 2.02
C GLU A 97 6.33 5.16 3.37
N ILE A 98 5.95 4.02 3.93
CA ILE A 98 5.25 3.97 5.22
C ILE A 98 6.19 4.40 6.36
N GLU A 99 7.43 3.95 6.35
CA GLU A 99 8.40 4.36 7.35
C GLU A 99 8.63 5.87 7.33
N LEU A 100 8.75 6.46 6.15
CA LEU A 100 8.90 7.92 6.02
C LEU A 100 7.67 8.66 6.52
N ALA A 101 6.48 8.13 6.27
CA ALA A 101 5.24 8.74 6.75
C ALA A 101 5.18 8.72 8.28
N ILE A 102 5.52 7.59 8.90
CA ILE A 102 5.57 7.48 10.36
C ILE A 102 6.57 8.48 10.93
N GLU A 103 7.76 8.52 10.37
CA GLU A 103 8.82 9.42 10.81
C GLU A 103 8.40 10.88 10.73
N ARG A 104 7.81 11.31 9.62
CA ARG A 104 7.35 12.69 9.45
C ARG A 104 6.29 13.08 10.48
N ASN A 105 5.44 12.14 10.85
CA ASN A 105 4.35 12.42 11.77
C ASN A 105 4.76 12.32 13.24
N GLN A 106 5.88 11.67 13.54
CA GLN A 106 6.41 11.62 14.91
C GLN A 106 7.17 12.89 15.30
N VAL A 107 7.69 13.62 14.33
CA VAL A 107 8.51 14.82 14.56
C VAL A 107 7.65 16.06 14.83
N ALA A 108 6.38 16.00 14.51
CA ALA A 108 5.47 17.12 14.78
C ALA A 108 5.15 17.25 16.30
#